data_193eb56c941e59fe98414a6dbd6b4607
#
_entry.id   193eb56c941e59fe98414a6dbd6b4607
#
_cell.length_a   1.000
_cell.length_b   1.000
_cell.length_c   1.000
_cell.angle_alpha   90.00
_cell.angle_beta   90.00
_cell.angle_gamma   90.00
#
_symmetry.space_group_name_H-M   'P 1'
#
loop_
_entity.id
_entity.type
_entity.pdbx_description
1 polymer ?
#
loop_
_entity_poly.entity_id
_entity_poly.type
_entity_poly.pdbx_seq_one_letter_code
_entity_poly.pdbx_strand_id
1 'polypeptide(L)'
;RSVEQVVAISSGASQSGSRGWNGYSLSKSALNMLIKLYAGERSQTHFTSLAPGLIDTAMQDYLTSLPQDPRYGPLDILKAAKGTEIMPDGETCARRLIEAFPKLLQVESGSYVDIRKL
;
A
#
# COMPACT_ATOMS: atom_id res chain seq x y z
N ARG A 1 -0.85 -28.33 -4.99
CA ARG A 1 -0.52 -27.52 -3.84
C ARG A 1 -1.43 -26.30 -3.79
N SER A 2 -2.05 -26.01 -2.67
CA SER A 2 -2.92 -24.85 -2.51
C SER A 2 -2.18 -23.70 -1.82
N VAL A 3 -2.57 -22.49 -2.17
CA VAL A 3 -2.14 -21.27 -1.49
C VAL A 3 -3.36 -20.72 -0.73
N GLU A 4 -3.23 -20.56 0.55
CA GLU A 4 -4.35 -20.11 1.40
C GLU A 4 -4.58 -18.61 1.31
N GLN A 5 -3.49 -17.85 1.25
CA GLN A 5 -3.57 -16.39 1.28
C GLN A 5 -2.57 -15.75 0.32
N VAL A 6 -3.03 -14.76 -0.42
CA VAL A 6 -2.21 -13.88 -1.24
C VAL A 6 -2.47 -12.44 -0.80
N VAL A 7 -1.42 -11.73 -0.43
CA VAL A 7 -1.48 -10.31 -0.07
C VAL A 7 -0.63 -9.54 -1.06
N ALA A 8 -1.26 -8.70 -1.85
CA ALA A 8 -0.58 -7.81 -2.78
C ALA A 8 -0.30 -6.46 -2.09
N ILE A 9 0.92 -5.99 -2.20
CA ILE A 9 1.31 -4.71 -1.62
C ILE A 9 0.87 -3.59 -2.54
N SER A 10 -0.19 -2.91 -2.14
CA SER A 10 -0.79 -1.80 -2.84
C SER A 10 -0.30 -0.45 -2.26
N SER A 11 -1.07 0.59 -2.46
CA SER A 11 -0.74 1.94 -1.98
C SER A 11 -2.00 2.77 -1.85
N GLY A 12 -1.99 3.71 -0.93
CA GLY A 12 -3.02 4.75 -0.85
C GLY A 12 -3.15 5.56 -2.14
N ALA A 13 -2.08 5.67 -2.92
CA ALA A 13 -2.10 6.32 -4.22
C ALA A 13 -3.04 5.64 -5.23
N SER A 14 -3.41 4.37 -5.02
CA SER A 14 -4.44 3.69 -5.83
C SER A 14 -5.84 4.26 -5.65
N GLN A 15 -6.07 5.01 -4.57
CA GLN A 15 -7.38 5.53 -4.17
C GLN A 15 -7.44 7.07 -4.15
N SER A 16 -6.31 7.73 -3.89
CA SER A 16 -6.31 9.16 -3.53
C SER A 16 -6.53 10.12 -4.71
N GLY A 17 -6.13 9.74 -5.91
CA GLY A 17 -6.16 10.65 -7.06
C GLY A 17 -5.25 11.86 -6.93
N SER A 18 -4.22 11.78 -6.08
CA SER A 18 -3.29 12.88 -5.84
C SER A 18 -2.50 13.24 -7.08
N ARG A 19 -2.34 14.55 -7.30
CA ARG A 19 -1.64 15.08 -8.47
C ARG A 19 -0.16 14.67 -8.47
N GLY A 20 0.33 14.21 -9.61
CA GLY A 20 1.73 13.86 -9.81
C GLY A 20 2.03 12.36 -9.72
N TRP A 21 1.07 11.55 -9.24
CA TRP A 21 1.24 10.11 -9.08
C TRP A 21 0.67 9.27 -10.23
N ASN A 22 0.50 9.85 -11.41
CA ASN A 22 -0.29 9.27 -12.51
C ASN A 22 0.03 7.81 -12.81
N GLY A 23 1.26 7.50 -13.25
CA GLY A 23 1.66 6.13 -13.58
C GLY A 23 1.64 5.20 -12.38
N TYR A 24 2.13 5.66 -11.24
CA TYR A 24 2.14 4.89 -10.00
C TYR A 24 0.72 4.56 -9.52
N SER A 25 -0.16 5.56 -9.48
CA SER A 25 -1.56 5.37 -9.09
C SER A 25 -2.27 4.39 -10.02
N LEU A 26 -2.07 4.52 -11.33
CA LEU A 26 -2.66 3.62 -12.31
C LEU A 26 -2.15 2.18 -12.11
N SER A 27 -0.85 1.99 -11.88
CA SER A 27 -0.28 0.67 -11.65
C SER A 27 -0.84 0.01 -10.40
N LYS A 28 -0.99 0.75 -9.32
CA LYS A 28 -1.54 0.22 -8.05
C LYS A 28 -3.05 -0.01 -8.12
N SER A 29 -3.79 0.82 -8.85
CA SER A 29 -5.21 0.58 -9.13
C SER A 29 -5.43 -0.66 -9.98
N ALA A 30 -4.56 -0.88 -10.98
CA ALA A 30 -4.60 -2.10 -11.78
C ALA A 30 -4.31 -3.33 -10.94
N LEU A 31 -3.35 -3.26 -10.02
CA LEU A 31 -3.06 -4.35 -9.08
C LEU A 31 -4.28 -4.67 -8.21
N ASN A 32 -4.97 -3.66 -7.67
CA ASN A 32 -6.18 -3.85 -6.88
C ASN A 32 -7.27 -4.57 -7.69
N MET A 33 -7.44 -4.20 -8.94
CA MET A 33 -8.42 -4.84 -9.82
C MET A 33 -8.01 -6.29 -10.13
N LEU A 34 -6.73 -6.55 -10.36
CA LEU A 34 -6.21 -7.91 -10.58
C LEU A 34 -6.53 -8.81 -9.39
N ILE A 35 -6.33 -8.31 -8.17
CA ILE A 35 -6.65 -9.04 -6.93
C ILE A 35 -8.14 -9.38 -6.83
N LYS A 36 -9.02 -8.44 -7.20
CA LYS A 36 -10.47 -8.70 -7.26
C LYS A 36 -10.83 -9.79 -8.26
N LEU A 37 -10.21 -9.75 -9.44
CA LEU A 37 -10.47 -10.73 -10.49
C LEU A 37 -10.03 -12.13 -10.05
N TYR A 38 -8.86 -12.27 -9.46
CA TYR A 38 -8.41 -13.55 -8.92
C TYR A 38 -9.27 -14.04 -7.76
N ALA A 39 -9.72 -13.16 -6.90
CA ALA A 39 -10.64 -13.53 -5.81
C ALA A 39 -11.94 -14.13 -6.35
N GLY A 40 -12.46 -13.60 -7.45
CA GLY A 40 -13.63 -14.13 -8.12
C GLY A 40 -13.40 -15.49 -8.81
N GLU A 41 -12.18 -15.75 -9.27
CA GLU A 41 -11.83 -16.99 -9.97
C GLU A 41 -11.38 -18.11 -9.04
N ARG A 42 -10.82 -17.79 -7.88
CA ARG A 42 -10.15 -18.74 -6.98
C ARG A 42 -10.74 -18.67 -5.57
N SER A 43 -11.87 -19.30 -5.37
CA SER A 43 -12.58 -19.29 -4.08
C SER A 43 -11.82 -19.96 -2.92
N GLN A 44 -10.82 -20.79 -3.21
CA GLN A 44 -10.04 -21.52 -2.21
C GLN A 44 -8.83 -20.71 -1.69
N THR A 45 -8.54 -19.56 -2.29
CA THR A 45 -7.46 -18.68 -1.87
C THR A 45 -8.05 -17.34 -1.49
N HIS A 46 -7.61 -16.80 -0.35
CA HIS A 46 -8.01 -15.47 0.07
C HIS A 46 -7.06 -14.43 -0.51
N PHE A 47 -7.58 -13.46 -1.22
CA PHE A 47 -6.82 -12.40 -1.86
C PHE A 47 -7.10 -11.05 -1.21
N THR A 48 -6.07 -10.27 -0.94
CA THR A 48 -6.23 -8.91 -0.40
C THR A 48 -5.19 -7.99 -1.02
N SER A 49 -5.58 -6.76 -1.33
CA SER A 49 -4.67 -5.67 -1.64
C SER A 49 -4.45 -4.87 -0.35
N LEU A 50 -3.21 -4.77 0.10
CA LEU A 50 -2.88 -4.09 1.35
C LEU A 50 -1.99 -2.88 1.09
N ALA A 51 -2.45 -1.71 1.48
CA ALA A 51 -1.62 -0.51 1.56
C ALA A 51 -0.87 -0.52 2.90
N PRO A 52 0.47 -0.60 2.89
CA PRO A 52 1.25 -0.78 4.12
C PRO A 52 1.53 0.53 4.87
N GLY A 53 1.01 1.65 4.41
CA GLY A 53 1.39 2.97 4.89
C GLY A 53 2.72 3.45 4.32
N LEU A 54 3.26 4.52 4.89
CA LEU A 54 4.55 5.05 4.50
C LEU A 54 5.68 4.20 5.09
N ILE A 55 6.70 3.93 4.29
CA ILE A 55 7.87 3.15 4.70
C ILE A 55 9.12 3.94 4.31
N ASP A 56 10.06 4.07 5.23
CA ASP A 56 11.34 4.73 4.95
C ASP A 56 12.20 3.83 4.04
N THR A 57 12.24 4.17 2.77
CA THR A 57 12.91 3.43 1.71
C THR A 57 13.73 4.37 0.82
N ALA A 58 14.54 3.81 -0.06
CA ALA A 58 15.28 4.58 -1.06
C ALA A 58 14.35 5.41 -1.97
N MET A 59 13.16 4.90 -2.27
CA MET A 59 12.15 5.65 -3.03
C MET A 59 11.69 6.89 -2.25
N GLN A 60 11.48 6.77 -0.94
CA GLN A 60 11.13 7.91 -0.10
C GLN A 60 12.28 8.90 0.04
N ASP A 61 13.52 8.43 0.12
CA ASP A 61 14.71 9.29 0.11
C ASP A 61 14.76 10.16 -1.15
N TYR A 62 14.50 9.55 -2.30
CA TYR A 62 14.43 10.27 -3.57
C TYR A 62 13.30 11.30 -3.58
N LEU A 63 12.08 10.90 -3.24
CA LEU A 63 10.91 11.77 -3.28
C LEU A 63 11.05 12.96 -2.32
N THR A 64 11.56 12.73 -1.11
CA THR A 64 11.73 13.79 -0.11
C THR A 64 12.91 14.72 -0.41
N SER A 65 13.82 14.31 -1.32
CA SER A 65 14.93 15.15 -1.80
C SER A 65 14.50 16.14 -2.89
N LEU A 66 13.32 15.94 -3.50
CA LEU A 66 12.86 16.82 -4.58
C LEU A 66 12.56 18.24 -4.07
N PRO A 67 12.76 19.26 -4.93
CA PRO A 67 12.41 20.63 -4.56
C PRO A 67 10.93 20.77 -4.21
N GLN A 68 10.62 21.64 -3.27
CA GLN A 68 9.24 21.96 -2.94
C GLN A 68 8.54 22.58 -4.16
N ASP A 69 7.35 22.08 -4.47
CA ASP A 69 6.54 22.55 -5.58
C ASP A 69 5.07 22.57 -5.15
N PRO A 70 4.41 23.74 -5.15
CA PRO A 70 3.02 23.85 -4.68
C PRO A 70 2.02 23.05 -5.53
N ARG A 71 2.41 22.62 -6.74
CA ARG A 71 1.56 21.74 -7.56
C ARG A 71 1.45 20.32 -7.01
N TYR A 72 2.41 19.91 -6.16
CA TYR A 72 2.55 18.55 -5.65
C TYR A 72 2.52 18.53 -4.12
N GLY A 73 1.39 18.96 -3.56
CA GLY A 73 1.18 18.99 -2.10
C GLY A 73 1.49 17.69 -1.36
N PRO A 74 1.23 16.49 -1.94
CA PRO A 74 1.60 15.23 -1.28
C PRO A 74 3.08 15.09 -0.94
N LEU A 75 3.99 15.73 -1.67
CA LEU A 75 5.41 15.73 -1.32
C LEU A 75 5.68 16.39 0.03
N ASP A 76 4.94 17.41 0.38
CA ASP A 76 5.09 18.08 1.69
C ASP A 76 4.70 17.14 2.83
N ILE A 77 3.69 16.33 2.63
CA ILE A 77 3.26 15.30 3.59
C ILE A 77 4.37 14.27 3.79
N LEU A 78 4.99 13.80 2.71
CA LEU A 78 6.11 12.85 2.78
C LEU A 78 7.32 13.44 3.48
N LYS A 79 7.68 14.68 3.16
CA LYS A 79 8.80 15.38 3.81
C LYS A 79 8.57 15.55 5.32
N ALA A 80 7.35 15.88 5.73
CA ALA A 80 6.99 16.01 7.13
C ALA A 80 7.00 14.66 7.87
N ALA A 81 6.66 13.57 7.19
CA ALA A 81 6.60 12.23 7.79
C ALA A 81 7.98 11.58 7.94
N LYS A 82 8.95 11.95 7.09
CA LYS A 82 10.30 11.36 7.12
C LYS A 82 10.97 11.56 8.46
N GLY A 83 11.55 10.47 9.00
CA GLY A 83 12.19 10.47 10.31
C GLY A 83 11.23 10.43 11.50
N THR A 84 9.94 10.25 11.25
CA THR A 84 8.91 10.13 12.28
C THR A 84 8.31 8.73 12.31
N GLU A 85 7.49 8.43 13.32
CA GLU A 85 6.76 7.15 13.43
C GLU A 85 5.75 6.92 12.30
N ILE A 86 5.36 7.98 11.59
CA ILE A 86 4.45 7.89 10.45
C ILE A 86 5.13 7.22 9.26
N MET A 87 6.46 7.32 9.17
CA MET A 87 7.27 6.66 8.13
C MET A 87 8.32 5.75 8.79
N PRO A 88 7.90 4.60 9.31
CA PRO A 88 8.81 3.67 9.98
C PRO A 88 9.78 3.02 8.99
N ASP A 89 10.83 2.41 9.53
CA ASP A 89 11.76 1.62 8.74
C ASP A 89 11.13 0.33 8.20
N GLY A 90 11.86 -0.35 7.30
CA GLY A 90 11.38 -1.58 6.67
C GLY A 90 11.15 -2.71 7.66
N GLU A 91 11.98 -2.83 8.69
CA GLU A 91 11.85 -3.89 9.70
C GLU A 91 10.58 -3.70 10.53
N THR A 92 10.31 -2.50 11.01
CA THR A 92 9.10 -2.15 11.75
C THR A 92 7.86 -2.39 10.89
N CYS A 93 7.91 -1.98 9.63
CA CYS A 93 6.83 -2.22 8.68
C CYS A 93 6.59 -3.72 8.46
N ALA A 94 7.65 -4.50 8.28
CA ALA A 94 7.54 -5.96 8.08
C ALA A 94 6.84 -6.65 9.26
N ARG A 95 7.17 -6.26 10.48
CA ARG A 95 6.48 -6.78 11.68
C ARG A 95 4.98 -6.46 11.66
N ARG A 96 4.63 -5.22 11.32
CA ARG A 96 3.23 -4.80 11.20
C ARG A 96 2.49 -5.59 10.13
N LEU A 97 3.13 -5.86 9.01
CA LEU A 97 2.55 -6.68 7.94
C LEU A 97 2.28 -8.11 8.40
N ILE A 98 3.26 -8.73 9.06
CA ILE A 98 3.11 -10.10 9.58
C ILE A 98 1.94 -10.19 10.57
N GLU A 99 1.80 -9.21 11.46
CA GLU A 99 0.68 -9.13 12.39
C GLU A 99 -0.67 -8.89 11.70
N ALA A 100 -0.65 -8.20 10.56
CA ALA A 100 -1.86 -7.90 9.79
C ALA A 100 -2.38 -9.11 9.01
N PHE A 101 -1.52 -10.00 8.54
CA PHE A 101 -1.91 -11.10 7.66
C PHE A 101 -3.07 -11.94 8.19
N PRO A 102 -3.08 -12.41 9.45
CA PRO A 102 -4.23 -13.14 9.97
C PRO A 102 -5.53 -12.30 10.01
N LYS A 103 -5.40 -11.00 10.29
CA LYS A 103 -6.55 -10.09 10.32
C LYS A 103 -7.18 -9.90 8.95
N LEU A 104 -6.38 -9.92 7.90
CA LEU A 104 -6.87 -9.80 6.53
C LEU A 104 -7.77 -10.94 6.11
N LEU A 105 -7.65 -12.12 6.72
CA LEU A 105 -8.54 -13.24 6.46
C LEU A 105 -9.98 -12.97 6.92
N GLN A 106 -10.21 -11.95 7.74
CA GLN A 106 -11.53 -11.58 8.23
C GLN A 106 -12.28 -10.62 7.30
N VAL A 107 -11.59 -10.01 6.34
CA VAL A 107 -12.24 -9.17 5.32
C VAL A 107 -12.61 -10.01 4.10
N GLU A 108 -13.54 -9.50 3.30
CA GLU A 108 -13.94 -10.18 2.08
C GLU A 108 -12.74 -10.34 1.11
N SER A 109 -12.59 -11.54 0.54
CA SER A 109 -11.56 -11.79 -0.48
C SER A 109 -11.75 -10.85 -1.67
N GLY A 110 -10.66 -10.25 -2.13
CA GLY A 110 -10.66 -9.22 -3.18
C GLY A 110 -10.66 -7.79 -2.66
N SER A 111 -10.76 -7.58 -1.33
CA SER A 111 -10.80 -6.25 -0.74
C SER A 111 -9.46 -5.52 -0.83
N TYR A 112 -9.55 -4.20 -0.91
CA TYR A 112 -8.44 -3.29 -0.62
C TYR A 112 -8.52 -2.86 0.83
N VAL A 113 -7.40 -2.89 1.53
CA VAL A 113 -7.31 -2.53 2.96
C VAL A 113 -6.11 -1.60 3.18
N ASP A 114 -6.31 -0.58 3.99
CA ASP A 114 -5.22 0.26 4.50
C ASP A 114 -4.84 -0.25 5.90
N ILE A 115 -3.58 -0.60 6.10
CA ILE A 115 -3.08 -1.18 7.37
C ILE A 115 -3.37 -0.27 8.57
N ARG A 116 -3.43 1.03 8.35
CA ARG A 116 -3.71 2.02 9.41
C ARG A 116 -5.16 1.95 9.93
N LYS A 117 -6.03 1.25 9.22
CA LYS A 117 -7.45 1.08 9.57
C LYS A 117 -7.79 -0.32 10.08
N LEU A 118 -6.78 -1.15 10.22
CA LEU A 118 -6.94 -2.49 10.78
C LEU A 118 -7.03 -2.47 12.29
#